data_4dc847b70b04bdca21917c2946ba48b8
#
_entry.id   4dc847b70b04bdca21917c2946ba48b8
#
_cell.length_a   1.000
_cell.length_b   1.000
_cell.length_c   1.000
_cell.angle_alpha   90.00
_cell.angle_beta   90.00
_cell.angle_gamma   90.00
#
_symmetry.space_group_name_H-M   'P 1'
#
loop_
_entity.id
_entity.type
_entity.pdbx_description
1 polymer ?
#
loop_
_entity_poly.entity_id
_entity_poly.type
_entity_poly.pdbx_seq_one_letter_code
_entity_poly.pdbx_strand_id
1 'polypeptide(L)'
;MGRGRKRAKSKTDKKVNAKYSLDKLIRILKQPQNHEERIIRSATSHYVKISMRNRMPLSSDAKLLICKKCSAPRRYGLNTRVRITAGQKITTCLECGDIHRLGGGPKSHRHQ
;
A
#
# COMPACT_ATOMS: atom_id res chain seq x y z
N MET A 1 37.84 -9.01 16.75
CA MET A 1 37.22 -8.73 16.81
C MET A 1 36.37 -8.71 16.51
N GLY A 2 36.39 -8.76 16.68
CA GLY A 2 35.35 -9.00 16.52
C GLY A 2 34.33 -8.46 16.12
N ARG A 3 33.63 -9.05 15.90
CA ARG A 3 32.46 -8.55 15.63
C ARG A 3 31.73 -8.28 16.84
N GLY A 4 31.50 -7.07 17.13
CA GLY A 4 30.73 -6.70 18.28
C GLY A 4 29.30 -7.20 18.15
N ARG A 5 28.70 -7.47 19.27
CA ARG A 5 27.32 -7.84 19.29
C ARG A 5 26.48 -6.62 18.92
N LYS A 6 25.57 -6.79 17.99
CA LYS A 6 24.70 -5.68 17.62
C LYS A 6 23.75 -5.39 18.77
N ARG A 7 23.60 -4.11 19.03
CA ARG A 7 22.65 -3.67 20.02
C ARG A 7 21.24 -3.82 19.48
N ALA A 8 20.33 -4.30 20.29
CA ALA A 8 18.93 -4.40 19.88
C ALA A 8 18.36 -3.00 19.67
N LYS A 9 17.64 -2.83 18.58
CA LYS A 9 17.01 -1.54 18.30
C LYS A 9 15.79 -1.38 19.19
N SER A 10 15.55 -0.15 19.62
CA SER A 10 14.34 0.17 20.36
C SER A 10 13.14 0.09 19.44
N LYS A 11 11.94 0.08 20.03
CA LYS A 11 10.72 0.09 19.24
C LYS A 11 10.63 1.34 18.41
N THR A 12 11.06 2.48 18.96
CA THR A 12 11.04 3.74 18.24
C THR A 12 11.95 3.69 17.03
N ASP A 13 13.16 3.17 17.21
CA ASP A 13 14.11 3.08 16.10
C ASP A 13 13.58 2.19 15.00
N LYS A 14 12.95 1.07 15.36
CA LYS A 14 12.39 0.17 14.36
C LYS A 14 11.28 0.84 13.57
N LYS A 15 10.43 1.62 14.25
CA LYS A 15 9.34 2.30 13.56
C LYS A 15 9.84 3.42 12.66
N VAL A 16 10.85 4.15 13.09
CA VAL A 16 11.43 5.19 12.25
C VAL A 16 12.04 4.58 11.00
N ASN A 17 12.79 3.49 11.15
CA ASN A 17 13.39 2.82 10.00
C ASN A 17 12.33 2.24 9.08
N ALA A 18 11.27 1.67 9.64
CA ALA A 18 10.18 1.13 8.85
C ALA A 18 9.50 2.23 8.05
N LYS A 19 9.22 3.36 8.68
CA LYS A 19 8.57 4.47 8.00
C LYS A 19 9.42 4.98 6.84
N TYR A 20 10.72 5.07 7.06
CA TYR A 20 11.64 5.51 6.02
C TYR A 20 11.59 4.56 4.82
N SER A 21 11.61 3.25 5.11
CA SER A 21 11.53 2.24 4.06
C SER A 21 10.20 2.31 3.32
N LEU A 22 9.11 2.49 4.07
CA LEU A 22 7.79 2.59 3.45
C LEU A 22 7.69 3.81 2.55
N ASP A 23 8.26 4.94 2.98
CA ASP A 23 8.25 6.16 2.16
C ASP A 23 9.01 5.96 0.87
N LYS A 24 10.15 5.26 0.92
CA LYS A 24 10.92 4.99 -0.29
C LYS A 24 10.15 4.10 -1.25
N LEU A 25 9.52 3.07 -0.72
CA LEU A 25 8.76 2.14 -1.55
C LEU A 25 7.54 2.80 -2.17
N ILE A 26 6.86 3.67 -1.41
CA ILE A 26 5.68 4.33 -1.94
C ILE A 26 6.03 5.27 -3.10
N ARG A 27 7.21 5.84 -3.09
CA ARG A 27 7.66 6.69 -4.19
C ARG A 27 7.75 5.88 -5.48
N ILE A 28 8.22 4.63 -5.38
CA ILE A 28 8.27 3.76 -6.54
C ILE A 28 6.86 3.48 -7.05
N LEU A 29 5.94 3.23 -6.14
CA LEU A 29 4.57 2.90 -6.51
C LEU A 29 3.82 4.09 -7.09
N LYS A 30 4.18 5.31 -6.70
CA LYS A 30 3.54 6.51 -7.23
C LYS A 30 3.96 6.82 -8.66
N GLN A 31 5.08 6.28 -9.10
CA GLN A 31 5.60 6.53 -10.44
C GLN A 31 5.83 5.22 -11.19
N PRO A 32 4.76 4.46 -11.43
CA PRO A 32 4.92 3.14 -12.04
C PRO A 32 5.49 3.21 -13.46
N GLN A 33 5.31 4.33 -14.15
CA GLN A 33 5.81 4.47 -15.49
C GLN A 33 7.34 4.52 -15.55
N ASN A 34 8.00 4.76 -14.41
CA ASN A 34 9.45 4.84 -14.36
C ASN A 34 10.11 3.53 -13.96
N HIS A 35 9.31 2.47 -13.78
CA HIS A 35 9.84 1.20 -13.27
C HIS A 35 9.23 0.02 -14.01
N GLU A 36 9.96 -1.08 -14.05
CA GLU A 36 9.45 -2.31 -14.63
C GLU A 36 8.38 -2.91 -13.73
N GLU A 37 7.52 -3.71 -14.34
CA GLU A 37 6.42 -4.34 -13.62
C GLU A 37 6.91 -5.16 -12.43
N ARG A 38 7.98 -5.93 -12.62
CA ARG A 38 8.49 -6.77 -11.54
C ARG A 38 9.02 -5.94 -10.37
N ILE A 39 9.57 -4.75 -10.65
CA ILE A 39 10.04 -3.87 -9.59
C ILE A 39 8.87 -3.31 -8.81
N ILE A 40 7.80 -2.94 -9.50
CA ILE A 40 6.61 -2.45 -8.85
C ILE A 40 5.98 -3.52 -7.98
N ARG A 41 5.90 -4.75 -8.46
CA ARG A 41 5.36 -5.85 -7.68
C ARG A 41 6.23 -6.18 -6.48
N SER A 42 7.54 -6.14 -6.67
CA SER A 42 8.47 -6.37 -5.57
C SER A 42 8.33 -5.30 -4.50
N ALA A 43 8.26 -4.04 -4.92
CA ALA A 43 8.11 -2.93 -3.99
C ALA A 43 6.80 -3.05 -3.21
N THR A 44 5.73 -3.44 -3.88
CA THR A 44 4.43 -3.62 -3.23
C THR A 44 4.51 -4.71 -2.18
N SER A 45 5.12 -5.83 -2.53
CA SER A 45 5.27 -6.94 -1.60
C SER A 45 6.07 -6.54 -0.37
N HIS A 46 7.18 -5.84 -0.59
CA HIS A 46 8.00 -5.37 0.52
C HIS A 46 7.25 -4.37 1.39
N TYR A 47 6.50 -3.47 0.75
CA TYR A 47 5.71 -2.50 1.50
C TYR A 47 4.74 -3.19 2.46
N VAL A 48 4.00 -4.16 1.94
CA VAL A 48 3.01 -4.88 2.74
C VAL A 48 3.69 -5.63 3.89
N LYS A 49 4.82 -6.29 3.60
CA LYS A 49 5.53 -7.06 4.62
C LYS A 49 6.04 -6.15 5.74
N ILE A 50 6.61 -5.00 5.38
CA ILE A 50 7.13 -4.07 6.38
C ILE A 50 5.99 -3.51 7.21
N SER A 51 4.89 -3.16 6.55
CA SER A 51 3.72 -2.63 7.22
C SER A 51 3.18 -3.62 8.25
N MET A 52 3.05 -4.88 7.85
CA MET A 52 2.52 -5.91 8.74
C MET A 52 3.49 -6.23 9.87
N ARG A 53 4.77 -6.34 9.55
CA ARG A 53 5.78 -6.68 10.55
C ARG A 53 5.85 -5.63 11.66
N ASN A 54 5.69 -4.38 11.31
CA ASN A 54 5.81 -3.28 12.26
C ASN A 54 4.45 -2.78 12.75
N ARG A 55 3.37 -3.45 12.36
CA ARG A 55 2.02 -3.09 12.76
C ARG A 55 1.69 -1.65 12.45
N MET A 56 2.12 -1.19 11.28
CA MET A 56 1.85 0.15 10.81
C MET A 56 0.75 0.08 9.76
N PRO A 57 -0.30 0.88 9.89
CA PRO A 57 -1.37 0.84 8.90
C PRO A 57 -0.90 1.41 7.57
N LEU A 58 -1.56 1.02 6.50
CA LEU A 58 -1.27 1.58 5.19
C LEU A 58 -1.64 3.05 5.18
N SER A 59 -0.78 3.86 4.56
CA SER A 59 -1.07 5.27 4.39
C SER A 59 -2.22 5.45 3.40
N SER A 60 -2.77 6.66 3.34
CA SER A 60 -3.84 6.96 2.38
C SER A 60 -3.40 6.67 0.95
N ASP A 61 -2.18 7.06 0.63
CA ASP A 61 -1.63 6.82 -0.70
C ASP A 61 -1.49 5.32 -0.97
N ALA A 62 -1.01 4.58 0.02
CA ALA A 62 -0.83 3.15 -0.14
C ALA A 62 -2.15 2.44 -0.35
N LYS A 63 -3.20 2.88 0.33
CA LYS A 63 -4.51 2.28 0.15
C LYS A 63 -5.03 2.45 -1.27
N LEU A 64 -4.63 3.50 -1.95
CA LEU A 64 -5.02 3.74 -3.32
C LEU A 64 -4.13 2.99 -4.31
N LEU A 65 -2.93 2.61 -3.91
CA LEU A 65 -1.96 2.01 -4.81
C LEU A 65 -1.81 0.50 -4.64
N ILE A 66 -2.32 -0.06 -3.56
CA ILE A 66 -2.14 -1.47 -3.25
C ILE A 66 -3.49 -2.11 -2.97
N CYS A 67 -3.74 -3.25 -3.59
CA CYS A 67 -4.93 -4.02 -3.28
C CYS A 67 -4.78 -4.62 -1.88
N LYS A 68 -5.71 -4.30 -1.02
CA LYS A 68 -5.63 -4.73 0.36
C LYS A 68 -5.74 -6.25 0.50
N LYS A 69 -6.47 -6.89 -0.39
CA LYS A 69 -6.73 -8.32 -0.27
C LYS A 69 -5.64 -9.19 -0.85
N CYS A 70 -5.19 -8.88 -2.07
CA CYS A 70 -4.17 -9.71 -2.71
C CYS A 70 -2.78 -9.09 -2.72
N SER A 71 -2.66 -7.87 -2.19
CA SER A 71 -1.39 -7.16 -2.08
C SER A 71 -0.74 -6.86 -3.42
N ALA A 72 -1.50 -6.88 -4.50
CA ALA A 72 -0.97 -6.53 -5.80
C ALA A 72 -0.98 -5.01 -5.98
N PRO A 73 -0.03 -4.46 -6.77
CA PRO A 73 -0.08 -3.05 -7.07
C PRO A 73 -1.29 -2.73 -7.93
N ARG A 74 -1.97 -1.65 -7.60
CA ARG A 74 -3.13 -1.24 -8.39
C ARG A 74 -2.65 -0.45 -9.60
N ARG A 75 -2.77 -1.06 -10.77
CA ARG A 75 -2.40 -0.43 -12.02
C ARG A 75 -3.69 -0.11 -12.75
N TYR A 76 -4.16 1.12 -12.62
CA TYR A 76 -5.43 1.53 -13.20
C TYR A 76 -5.42 1.37 -14.70
N GLY A 77 -6.43 0.70 -15.22
CA GLY A 77 -6.50 0.41 -16.64
C GLY A 77 -5.81 -0.88 -17.05
N LEU A 78 -5.02 -1.49 -16.14
CA LEU A 78 -4.35 -2.75 -16.42
C LEU A 78 -4.94 -3.88 -15.60
N ASN A 79 -4.78 -3.80 -14.27
CA ASN A 79 -5.34 -4.84 -13.40
C ASN A 79 -6.36 -4.27 -12.42
N THR A 80 -6.72 -3.01 -12.59
CA THR A 80 -7.65 -2.35 -11.68
C THR A 80 -8.65 -1.55 -12.49
N ARG A 81 -9.93 -1.78 -12.23
CA ARG A 81 -10.99 -1.05 -12.88
C ARG A 81 -11.58 -0.05 -11.91
N VAL A 82 -11.82 1.16 -12.37
CA VAL A 82 -12.42 2.20 -11.56
C VAL A 82 -13.74 2.61 -12.18
N ARG A 83 -14.75 2.74 -11.33
CA ARG A 83 -16.06 3.18 -11.78
C ARG A 83 -16.62 4.14 -10.76
N ILE A 84 -17.33 5.16 -11.21
CA ILE A 84 -17.95 6.13 -10.32
C ILE A 84 -19.45 5.98 -10.44
N THR A 85 -20.09 5.70 -9.31
CA THR A 85 -21.53 5.52 -9.27
C THR A 85 -22.06 6.18 -8.01
N ALA A 86 -23.08 7.01 -8.16
CA ALA A 86 -23.74 7.67 -7.04
C ALA A 86 -22.73 8.42 -6.14
N GLY A 87 -21.72 9.03 -6.75
CA GLY A 87 -20.72 9.77 -6.00
C GLY A 87 -19.66 8.93 -5.34
N GLN A 88 -19.70 7.63 -5.54
CA GLN A 88 -18.70 6.74 -4.97
C GLN A 88 -17.71 6.30 -6.04
N LYS A 89 -16.45 6.21 -5.63
CA LYS A 89 -15.40 5.63 -6.47
C LYS A 89 -15.31 4.16 -6.14
N ILE A 90 -15.66 3.32 -7.09
CA ILE A 90 -15.63 1.88 -6.91
C ILE A 90 -14.44 1.33 -7.67
N THR A 91 -13.51 0.73 -6.93
CA THR A 91 -12.29 0.18 -7.49
C THR A 91 -12.33 -1.34 -7.40
N THR A 92 -12.17 -2.00 -8.53
CA THR A 92 -12.22 -3.46 -8.61
C THR A 92 -10.85 -3.99 -8.99
N CYS A 93 -10.32 -4.90 -8.18
CA CYS A 93 -9.07 -5.57 -8.48
C CYS A 93 -9.38 -6.74 -9.41
N LEU A 94 -8.82 -6.72 -10.62
CA LEU A 94 -9.09 -7.78 -11.59
C LEU A 94 -8.31 -9.05 -11.29
N GLU A 95 -7.33 -8.99 -10.41
CA GLU A 95 -6.55 -10.18 -10.05
C GLU A 95 -7.23 -11.03 -8.97
N CYS A 96 -7.88 -10.39 -8.00
CA CYS A 96 -8.52 -11.14 -6.94
C CYS A 96 -10.03 -10.90 -6.84
N GLY A 97 -10.53 -9.94 -7.59
CA GLY A 97 -11.96 -9.65 -7.59
C GLY A 97 -12.43 -8.77 -6.45
N ASP A 98 -11.53 -8.30 -5.61
CA ASP A 98 -11.91 -7.48 -4.47
C ASP A 98 -12.44 -6.12 -4.93
N ILE A 99 -13.46 -5.64 -4.25
CA ILE A 99 -14.08 -4.37 -4.57
C ILE A 99 -13.90 -3.41 -3.40
N HIS A 100 -13.36 -2.25 -3.69
CA HIS A 100 -13.12 -1.22 -2.69
C HIS A 100 -13.93 0.02 -3.05
N ARG A 101 -14.75 0.47 -2.13
CA ARG A 101 -15.58 1.65 -2.32
C ARG A 101 -15.01 2.79 -1.51
N LEU A 102 -14.94 3.94 -2.14
CA LEU A 102 -14.37 5.12 -1.51
C LEU A 102 -15.24 6.33 -1.79
N GLY A 103 -15.46 7.10 -0.75
CA GLY A 103 -16.07 8.41 -0.90
C GLY A 103 -17.55 8.37 -0.82
N GLY A 104 -18.09 9.45 -1.21
CA GLY A 104 -19.32 10.05 -1.12
C GLY A 104 -20.57 9.29 -1.23
N GLY A 105 -20.96 8.51 -0.54
CA GLY A 105 -22.32 8.05 -0.46
C GLY A 105 -23.08 9.00 0.39
N PRO A 106 -24.35 8.81 0.43
CA PRO A 106 -25.14 9.55 1.40
C PRO A 106 -24.51 9.29 2.73
N LYS A 107 -24.44 10.07 3.46
CA LYS A 107 -23.77 9.99 4.61
C LYS A 107 -23.75 8.88 5.37
N SER A 108 -23.55 8.60 5.16
CA SER A 108 -23.55 7.69 5.74
C SER A 108 -22.51 7.28 6.25
N HIS A 109 -22.31 7.81 5.83
CA HIS A 109 -21.71 7.53 6.02
C HIS A 109 -21.17 7.53 6.99
N ARG A 110 -21.27 7.85 7.28
CA ARG A 110 -20.90 7.98 7.99
C ARG A 110 -20.92 7.74 9.05
N HIS A 111 -21.05 7.66 9.44
CA HIS A 111 -21.29 7.51 10.15
C HIS A 111 -21.22 7.30 10.75
N GLN A 112 -21.29 7.35 10.78
CA GLN A 112 -21.51 7.23 10.89
C GLN A 112 -21.42 7.01 11.26
#